data_e28f32f986df0832edfbec60795cfa56
#
_entry.id   e28f32f986df0832edfbec60795cfa56
#
_cell.length_a   1.000
_cell.length_b   1.000
_cell.length_c   1.000
_cell.angle_alpha   90.00
_cell.angle_beta   90.00
_cell.angle_gamma   90.00
#
_symmetry.space_group_name_H-M   'P 1'
#
loop_
_entity.id
_entity.type
_entity.pdbx_description
1 polymer ?
#
loop_
_entity_poly.entity_id
_entity_poly.type
_entity_poly.pdbx_seq_one_letter_code
_entity_poly.pdbx_strand_id
1 'polypeptide(L)'
;LVELLFVSGRGIPMWAGPCIGWLLQRCGGIAMPRGRLDRPALAEARQVLAQGRYPLVIAPEGATNNLSSEMAPLEPGVAQLAFWAAEDLEKSGQTHNLQVLPVSLIYSWRQQNWSALDVRLQALERHLGVQGEPLNEAWDDPHQVHRQRFLRIGDALINTLEHLERLQHEPDQPLVNRITSYRLHGLSKAAATVGLNGAATWPGRGSSAATARGDRVYRGGRG
;
A
#
# COMPACT_ATOMS: atom_id res chain seq x y z
N LEU A 1 24.63 -8.86 18.05
CA LEU A 1 23.54 -9.09 17.11
C LEU A 1 22.27 -8.57 17.76
N VAL A 2 21.64 -7.57 17.18
CA VAL A 2 20.33 -7.08 17.63
C VAL A 2 19.29 -8.01 16.98
N GLU A 3 18.64 -8.83 17.79
CA GLU A 3 17.53 -9.64 17.34
C GLU A 3 16.29 -8.73 17.24
N LEU A 4 15.72 -8.62 16.06
CA LEU A 4 14.52 -7.83 15.79
C LEU A 4 13.35 -8.78 15.57
N LEU A 5 12.21 -8.49 16.20
CA LEU A 5 10.96 -9.13 15.85
C LEU A 5 10.19 -8.23 14.88
N PHE A 6 9.52 -8.81 13.91
CA PHE A 6 8.76 -8.04 12.91
C PHE A 6 7.40 -8.65 12.62
N VAL A 7 6.43 -7.80 12.37
CA VAL A 7 5.10 -8.22 11.95
C VAL A 7 5.07 -8.33 10.42
N SER A 8 4.78 -9.52 9.91
CA SER A 8 4.66 -9.77 8.48
C SER A 8 3.23 -10.18 8.09
N GLY A 9 2.83 -9.87 6.85
CA GLY A 9 1.57 -10.37 6.32
C GLY A 9 1.59 -11.89 6.16
N ARG A 10 0.55 -12.58 6.62
CA ARG A 10 0.42 -14.05 6.52
C ARG A 10 0.49 -14.57 5.08
N GLY A 11 0.26 -13.72 4.08
CA GLY A 11 0.37 -14.09 2.67
C GLY A 11 1.75 -14.61 2.27
N ILE A 12 2.84 -14.07 2.84
CA ILE A 12 4.21 -14.48 2.50
C ILE A 12 4.46 -15.95 2.86
N PRO A 13 4.20 -16.43 4.09
CA PRO A 13 4.32 -17.85 4.42
C PRO A 13 3.43 -18.77 3.59
N MET A 14 2.21 -18.35 3.29
CA MET A 14 1.27 -19.15 2.49
C MET A 14 1.72 -19.28 1.02
N TRP A 15 2.28 -18.21 0.46
CA TRP A 15 2.73 -18.18 -0.93
C TRP A 15 4.07 -18.87 -1.13
N ALA A 16 5.01 -18.68 -0.20
CA ALA A 16 6.37 -19.20 -0.29
C ALA A 16 6.53 -20.63 0.25
N GLY A 17 5.46 -21.21 0.82
CA GLY A 17 5.44 -22.57 1.32
C GLY A 17 5.87 -22.73 2.79
N PRO A 18 5.67 -23.94 3.37
CA PRO A 18 5.84 -24.16 4.80
C PRO A 18 7.29 -23.98 5.31
N CYS A 19 8.28 -24.28 4.48
CA CYS A 19 9.69 -24.09 4.85
C CYS A 19 10.05 -22.61 5.06
N ILE A 20 9.57 -21.74 4.19
CA ILE A 20 9.77 -20.28 4.32
C ILE A 20 8.97 -19.74 5.49
N GLY A 21 7.75 -20.22 5.71
CA GLY A 21 6.95 -19.87 6.89
C GLY A 21 7.67 -20.21 8.19
N TRP A 22 8.21 -21.41 8.28
CA TRP A 22 9.01 -21.84 9.43
C TRP A 22 10.27 -21.00 9.62
N LEU A 23 10.99 -20.67 8.52
CA LEU A 23 12.19 -19.84 8.58
C LEU A 23 11.85 -18.43 9.07
N LEU A 24 10.79 -17.81 8.55
CA LEU A 24 10.35 -16.47 8.98
C LEU A 24 10.00 -16.42 10.46
N GLN A 25 9.32 -17.44 10.98
CA GLN A 25 9.04 -17.55 12.41
C GLN A 25 10.33 -17.68 13.24
N ARG A 26 11.30 -18.47 12.75
CA ARG A 26 12.61 -18.60 13.41
C ARG A 26 13.41 -17.31 13.38
N CYS A 27 13.21 -16.48 12.37
CA CYS A 27 13.81 -15.14 12.27
C CYS A 27 13.03 -14.06 13.05
N GLY A 28 12.06 -14.43 13.89
CA GLY A 28 11.29 -13.48 14.70
C GLY A 28 10.09 -12.85 13.98
N GLY A 29 9.57 -13.51 12.93
CA GLY A 29 8.41 -13.03 12.20
C GLY A 29 7.09 -13.41 12.88
N ILE A 30 6.29 -12.42 13.27
CA ILE A 30 4.90 -12.61 13.73
C ILE A 30 3.98 -12.51 12.52
N ALA A 31 3.33 -13.60 12.15
CA ALA A 31 2.44 -13.64 10.99
C ALA A 31 1.06 -13.10 11.34
N MET A 32 0.67 -11.97 10.73
CA MET A 32 -0.62 -11.32 10.94
C MET A 32 -1.44 -11.28 9.64
N PRO A 33 -2.67 -11.78 9.60
CA PRO A 33 -3.51 -11.69 8.42
C PRO A 33 -3.97 -10.24 8.19
N ARG A 34 -4.01 -9.82 6.93
CA ARG A 34 -4.53 -8.49 6.57
C ARG A 34 -6.06 -8.46 6.63
N GLY A 35 -6.60 -7.33 7.06
CA GLY A 35 -8.04 -7.06 7.06
C GLY A 35 -8.85 -7.90 8.04
N ARG A 36 -8.20 -8.66 8.93
CA ARG A 36 -8.85 -9.46 9.96
C ARG A 36 -8.10 -9.34 11.28
N LEU A 37 -8.86 -9.16 12.35
CA LEU A 37 -8.30 -9.16 13.69
C LEU A 37 -7.82 -10.58 14.07
N ASP A 38 -6.52 -10.73 14.25
CA ASP A 38 -5.90 -11.97 14.73
C ASP A 38 -5.52 -11.82 16.20
N ARG A 39 -6.41 -12.28 17.08
CA ARG A 39 -6.21 -12.19 18.53
C ARG A 39 -4.94 -12.89 19.03
N PRO A 40 -4.59 -14.11 18.57
CA PRO A 40 -3.34 -14.76 18.92
C PRO A 40 -2.10 -13.94 18.55
N ALA A 41 -2.02 -13.46 17.31
CA ALA A 41 -0.89 -12.65 16.86
C ALA A 41 -0.77 -11.32 17.62
N LEU A 42 -1.89 -10.68 17.96
CA LEU A 42 -1.90 -9.49 18.81
C LEU A 42 -1.45 -9.80 20.24
N ALA A 43 -1.85 -10.91 20.82
CA ALA A 43 -1.41 -11.35 22.15
C ALA A 43 0.10 -11.59 22.17
N GLU A 44 0.64 -12.25 21.14
CA GLU A 44 2.07 -12.47 20.98
C GLU A 44 2.83 -11.16 20.87
N ALA A 45 2.37 -10.22 20.02
CA ALA A 45 2.99 -8.91 19.88
C ALA A 45 2.98 -8.11 21.20
N ARG A 46 1.87 -8.12 21.96
CA ARG A 46 1.78 -7.49 23.29
C ARG A 46 2.74 -8.13 24.29
N GLN A 47 2.86 -9.45 24.28
CA GLN A 47 3.78 -10.16 25.16
C GLN A 47 5.23 -9.81 24.85
N VAL A 48 5.62 -9.70 23.57
CA VAL A 48 6.96 -9.25 23.15
C VAL A 48 7.26 -7.85 23.69
N LEU A 49 6.31 -6.93 23.53
CA LEU A 49 6.46 -5.55 24.01
C LEU A 49 6.53 -5.48 25.54
N ALA A 50 5.72 -6.29 26.26
CA ALA A 50 5.74 -6.35 27.71
C ALA A 50 7.04 -6.94 28.27
N GLN A 51 7.66 -7.90 27.58
CA GLN A 51 8.94 -8.47 27.97
C GLN A 51 10.12 -7.49 27.79
N GLY A 52 9.99 -6.55 26.86
CA GLY A 52 11.01 -5.51 26.59
C GLY A 52 12.37 -6.04 26.14
N ARG A 53 12.45 -7.34 25.77
CA ARG A 53 13.72 -7.99 25.41
C ARG A 53 14.16 -7.63 23.99
N TYR A 54 13.19 -7.49 23.06
CA TYR A 54 13.44 -7.22 21.67
C TYR A 54 12.56 -6.09 21.16
N PRO A 55 13.07 -5.21 20.28
CA PRO A 55 12.22 -4.25 19.60
C PRO A 55 11.29 -4.95 18.61
N LEU A 56 10.06 -4.48 18.52
CA LEU A 56 9.06 -4.94 17.56
C LEU A 56 8.97 -3.96 16.39
N VAL A 57 9.21 -4.44 15.17
CA VAL A 57 9.09 -3.64 13.95
C VAL A 57 7.74 -3.90 13.30
N ILE A 58 6.99 -2.85 13.02
CA ILE A 58 5.67 -2.91 12.39
C ILE A 58 5.62 -1.92 11.24
N ALA A 59 5.15 -2.38 10.07
CA ALA A 59 4.84 -1.50 8.95
C ALA A 59 3.39 -0.96 9.09
N PRO A 60 3.22 0.32 9.47
CA PRO A 60 1.89 0.84 9.80
C PRO A 60 1.00 1.08 8.60
N GLU A 61 1.55 1.06 7.38
CA GLU A 61 0.79 1.20 6.14
C GLU A 61 -0.05 -0.04 5.78
N GLY A 62 0.18 -1.17 6.44
CA GLY A 62 -0.57 -2.41 6.24
C GLY A 62 -0.47 -3.03 4.83
N ALA A 63 0.01 -2.30 3.86
CA ALA A 63 0.16 -2.71 2.47
C ALA A 63 1.41 -2.08 1.83
N THR A 64 1.87 -2.68 0.73
CA THR A 64 2.91 -2.09 -0.11
C THR A 64 2.25 -1.28 -1.22
N ASN A 65 2.58 0.00 -1.33
CA ASN A 65 2.09 0.89 -2.40
C ASN A 65 3.04 0.96 -3.60
N ASN A 66 4.23 0.35 -3.50
CA ASN A 66 5.32 0.40 -4.48
C ASN A 66 5.87 1.82 -4.76
N LEU A 67 5.57 2.77 -3.89
CA LEU A 67 6.07 4.14 -3.94
C LEU A 67 7.00 4.36 -2.76
N SER A 68 8.18 4.94 -3.01
CA SER A 68 9.15 5.26 -1.95
C SER A 68 9.09 6.71 -1.50
N SER A 69 8.40 7.56 -2.27
CA SER A 69 8.26 9.00 -2.00
C SER A 69 6.94 9.38 -1.32
N GLU A 70 6.00 8.45 -1.25
CA GLU A 70 4.68 8.70 -0.68
C GLU A 70 4.35 7.66 0.39
N MET A 71 3.87 8.14 1.51
CA MET A 71 3.39 7.31 2.61
C MET A 71 1.89 7.05 2.44
N ALA A 72 1.50 5.78 2.48
CA ALA A 72 0.09 5.42 2.52
C ALA A 72 -0.55 5.81 3.85
N PRO A 73 -1.89 5.94 3.92
CA PRO A 73 -2.57 6.15 5.19
C PRO A 73 -2.19 5.09 6.22
N LEU A 74 -1.86 5.54 7.42
CA LEU A 74 -1.43 4.64 8.49
C LEU A 74 -2.62 3.92 9.11
N GLU A 75 -2.48 2.62 9.31
CA GLU A 75 -3.47 1.81 10.01
C GLU A 75 -3.45 2.10 11.52
N PRO A 76 -4.59 2.38 12.14
CA PRO A 76 -4.66 2.74 13.56
C PRO A 76 -4.25 1.59 14.51
N GLY A 77 -4.18 0.36 14.01
CA GLY A 77 -3.84 -0.82 14.78
C GLY A 77 -2.48 -0.76 15.45
N VAL A 78 -1.51 -0.08 14.86
CA VAL A 78 -0.17 0.07 15.43
C VAL A 78 -0.21 0.96 16.70
N ALA A 79 -0.91 2.09 16.63
CA ALA A 79 -1.10 2.96 17.79
C ALA A 79 -1.88 2.23 18.90
N GLN A 80 -2.95 1.53 18.54
CA GLN A 80 -3.76 0.76 19.47
C GLN A 80 -2.93 -0.32 20.19
N LEU A 81 -2.05 -1.02 19.46
CA LEU A 81 -1.16 -2.02 20.05
C LEU A 81 -0.19 -1.38 21.06
N ALA A 82 0.36 -0.20 20.75
CA ALA A 82 1.23 0.53 21.65
C ALA A 82 0.51 0.93 22.95
N PHE A 83 -0.72 1.43 22.86
CA PHE A 83 -1.54 1.75 24.04
C PHE A 83 -1.83 0.52 24.90
N TRP A 84 -2.22 -0.60 24.28
CA TRP A 84 -2.46 -1.84 25.05
C TRP A 84 -1.19 -2.36 25.72
N ALA A 85 -0.04 -2.28 25.05
CA ALA A 85 1.22 -2.70 25.65
C ALA A 85 1.62 -1.78 26.83
N ALA A 86 1.40 -0.47 26.71
CA ALA A 86 1.63 0.47 27.82
C ALA A 86 0.73 0.17 29.03
N GLU A 87 -0.55 -0.11 28.81
CA GLU A 87 -1.48 -0.53 29.87
C GLU A 87 -1.04 -1.84 30.53
N ASP A 88 -0.53 -2.81 29.76
CA ASP A 88 -0.05 -4.09 30.31
C ASP A 88 1.19 -3.88 31.19
N LEU A 89 2.11 -3.01 30.77
CA LEU A 89 3.28 -2.63 31.57
C LEU A 89 2.88 -1.97 32.89
N GLU A 90 1.95 -1.03 32.84
CA GLU A 90 1.43 -0.36 34.03
C GLU A 90 0.77 -1.36 35.01
N LYS A 91 -0.11 -2.23 34.51
CA LYS A 91 -0.79 -3.26 35.30
C LYS A 91 0.17 -4.27 35.93
N SER A 92 1.29 -4.56 35.26
CA SER A 92 2.31 -5.47 35.77
C SER A 92 3.29 -4.83 36.76
N GLY A 93 3.17 -3.52 37.02
CA GLY A 93 4.08 -2.78 37.90
C GLY A 93 5.49 -2.66 37.36
N GLN A 94 5.69 -2.81 36.07
CA GLN A 94 6.99 -2.66 35.43
C GLN A 94 7.35 -1.18 35.27
N THR A 95 8.61 -0.83 35.53
CA THR A 95 9.08 0.56 35.53
C THR A 95 9.63 1.04 34.20
N HIS A 96 9.73 0.17 33.20
CA HIS A 96 10.23 0.57 31.89
C HIS A 96 9.10 1.14 31.01
N ASN A 97 9.44 2.18 30.29
CA ASN A 97 8.51 2.86 29.40
C ASN A 97 8.55 2.26 28.00
N LEU A 98 7.38 2.12 27.37
CA LEU A 98 7.28 1.81 25.96
C LEU A 98 7.75 3.02 25.14
N GLN A 99 8.67 2.79 24.20
CA GLN A 99 9.12 3.81 23.28
C GLN A 99 8.68 3.46 21.87
N VAL A 100 8.13 4.44 21.15
CA VAL A 100 7.77 4.32 19.74
C VAL A 100 8.75 5.14 18.91
N LEU A 101 9.50 4.45 18.05
CA LEU A 101 10.48 5.09 17.17
C LEU A 101 9.94 5.07 15.73
N PRO A 102 9.55 6.22 15.14
CA PRO A 102 9.20 6.30 13.75
C PRO A 102 10.44 6.16 12.86
N VAL A 103 10.39 5.23 11.91
CA VAL A 103 11.46 4.98 10.94
C VAL A 103 10.89 5.07 9.54
N SER A 104 11.51 5.88 8.68
CA SER A 104 11.17 5.97 7.26
C SER A 104 12.26 5.32 6.41
N LEU A 105 11.84 4.45 5.48
CA LEU A 105 12.72 3.84 4.49
C LEU A 105 12.44 4.45 3.13
N ILE A 106 13.42 5.17 2.59
CA ILE A 106 13.31 5.80 1.29
C ILE A 106 14.27 5.10 0.34
N TYR A 107 13.73 4.54 -0.74
CA TYR A 107 14.52 3.95 -1.81
C TYR A 107 14.72 4.97 -2.91
N SER A 108 15.96 5.26 -3.25
CA SER A 108 16.29 6.13 -4.36
C SER A 108 17.22 5.42 -5.36
N TRP A 109 17.05 5.74 -6.61
CA TRP A 109 17.94 5.23 -7.64
C TRP A 109 19.31 5.88 -7.51
N ARG A 110 20.35 5.08 -7.40
CA ARG A 110 21.73 5.59 -7.38
C ARG A 110 22.15 6.19 -8.72
N GLN A 111 21.66 5.62 -9.81
CA GLN A 111 21.87 6.11 -11.16
C GLN A 111 20.53 6.00 -11.91
N GLN A 112 20.16 7.10 -12.55
CA GLN A 112 18.96 7.16 -13.37
C GLN A 112 19.36 6.77 -14.80
N ASN A 113 18.76 5.73 -15.33
CA ASN A 113 19.00 5.26 -16.70
C ASN A 113 17.79 5.65 -17.57
N TRP A 114 17.75 6.91 -17.97
CA TRP A 114 16.66 7.46 -18.78
C TRP A 114 16.54 6.80 -20.14
N SER A 115 17.66 6.50 -20.80
CA SER A 115 17.64 5.86 -22.11
C SER A 115 17.07 4.44 -22.07
N ALA A 116 17.37 3.66 -21.03
CA ALA A 116 16.76 2.35 -20.85
C ALA A 116 15.26 2.45 -20.59
N LEU A 117 14.80 3.44 -19.82
CA LEU A 117 13.40 3.73 -19.60
C LEU A 117 12.71 4.14 -20.89
N ASP A 118 13.35 5.00 -21.68
CA ASP A 118 12.85 5.46 -22.98
C ASP A 118 12.57 4.29 -23.94
N VAL A 119 13.51 3.38 -24.08
CA VAL A 119 13.34 2.17 -24.90
C VAL A 119 12.15 1.33 -24.45
N ARG A 120 11.94 1.20 -23.15
CA ARG A 120 10.79 0.45 -22.58
C ARG A 120 9.46 1.16 -22.87
N LEU A 121 9.42 2.46 -22.69
CA LEU A 121 8.21 3.25 -22.98
C LEU A 121 7.88 3.22 -24.46
N GLN A 122 8.85 3.34 -25.35
CA GLN A 122 8.65 3.21 -26.80
C GLN A 122 8.08 1.84 -27.19
N ALA A 123 8.53 0.78 -26.52
CA ALA A 123 7.98 -0.55 -26.78
C ALA A 123 6.50 -0.65 -26.39
N LEU A 124 6.12 -0.10 -25.24
CA LEU A 124 4.73 -0.03 -24.76
C LEU A 124 3.86 0.85 -25.67
N GLU A 125 4.35 2.01 -26.03
CA GLU A 125 3.65 2.95 -26.94
C GLU A 125 3.34 2.30 -28.29
N ARG A 126 4.32 1.62 -28.88
CA ARG A 126 4.10 0.86 -30.13
C ARG A 126 3.07 -0.25 -29.98
N HIS A 127 3.10 -0.96 -28.86
CA HIS A 127 2.15 -2.05 -28.59
C HIS A 127 0.71 -1.52 -28.45
N LEU A 128 0.55 -0.35 -27.86
CA LEU A 128 -0.76 0.29 -27.66
C LEU A 128 -1.20 1.19 -28.81
N GLY A 129 -0.39 1.33 -29.86
CA GLY A 129 -0.67 2.25 -30.98
C GLY A 129 -0.63 3.74 -30.59
N VAL A 130 0.04 4.08 -29.50
CA VAL A 130 0.20 5.46 -29.02
C VAL A 130 1.50 6.05 -29.58
N GLN A 131 1.42 7.25 -30.16
CA GLN A 131 2.63 7.97 -30.56
C GLN A 131 3.19 8.74 -29.37
N GLY A 132 4.42 8.43 -28.97
CA GLY A 132 5.19 9.16 -27.99
C GLY A 132 6.25 10.03 -28.66
N GLU A 133 6.49 11.20 -28.14
CA GLU A 133 7.65 11.99 -28.54
C GLU A 133 8.91 11.43 -27.86
N PRO A 134 10.00 11.20 -28.61
CA PRO A 134 11.26 10.78 -28.02
C PRO A 134 11.82 11.90 -27.11
N LEU A 135 12.56 11.49 -26.09
CA LEU A 135 13.27 12.42 -25.22
C LEU A 135 14.37 13.13 -26.01
N ASN A 136 14.37 14.46 -25.95
CA ASN A 136 15.50 15.26 -26.40
C ASN A 136 16.36 15.61 -25.17
N GLU A 137 17.42 14.85 -24.95
CA GLU A 137 18.31 14.99 -23.78
C GLU A 137 18.94 16.39 -23.63
N ALA A 138 18.97 17.17 -24.70
CA ALA A 138 19.56 18.50 -24.67
C ALA A 138 18.63 19.59 -24.09
N TRP A 139 17.32 19.41 -24.15
CA TRP A 139 16.33 20.45 -23.85
C TRP A 139 15.21 20.05 -22.93
N ASP A 140 14.96 18.73 -22.77
CA ASP A 140 13.80 18.23 -22.06
C ASP A 140 14.16 17.84 -20.61
N ASP A 141 13.25 18.14 -19.67
CA ASP A 141 13.29 17.54 -18.34
C ASP A 141 12.85 16.08 -18.45
N PRO A 142 13.75 15.11 -18.24
CA PRO A 142 13.41 13.69 -18.35
C PRO A 142 12.25 13.25 -17.46
N HIS A 143 12.11 13.84 -16.29
CA HIS A 143 11.01 13.53 -15.38
C HIS A 143 9.66 13.92 -15.96
N GLN A 144 9.57 15.11 -16.52
CA GLN A 144 8.34 15.63 -17.13
C GLN A 144 7.95 14.82 -18.37
N VAL A 145 8.90 14.60 -19.26
CA VAL A 145 8.66 13.85 -20.51
C VAL A 145 8.21 12.43 -20.22
N HIS A 146 8.92 11.70 -19.36
CA HIS A 146 8.54 10.33 -19.01
C HIS A 146 7.22 10.27 -18.27
N ARG A 147 6.94 11.24 -17.37
CA ARG A 147 5.65 11.34 -16.67
C ARG A 147 4.49 11.51 -17.66
N GLN A 148 4.61 12.38 -18.65
CA GLN A 148 3.58 12.58 -19.67
C GLN A 148 3.37 11.33 -20.52
N ARG A 149 4.46 10.63 -20.86
CA ARG A 149 4.39 9.36 -21.61
C ARG A 149 3.69 8.28 -20.79
N PHE A 150 4.00 8.16 -19.50
CA PHE A 150 3.29 7.23 -18.60
C PHE A 150 1.78 7.53 -18.53
N LEU A 151 1.40 8.79 -18.44
CA LEU A 151 -0.01 9.17 -18.41
C LEU A 151 -0.71 8.82 -19.71
N ARG A 152 -0.09 9.08 -20.86
CA ARG A 152 -0.65 8.70 -22.19
C ARG A 152 -0.79 7.19 -22.35
N ILE A 153 0.22 6.43 -21.94
CA ILE A 153 0.18 4.96 -21.94
C ILE A 153 -0.94 4.45 -21.01
N GLY A 154 -1.04 5.03 -19.81
CA GLY A 154 -2.07 4.68 -18.85
C GLY A 154 -3.48 4.97 -19.38
N ASP A 155 -3.65 6.10 -20.05
CA ASP A 155 -4.92 6.48 -20.65
C ASP A 155 -5.31 5.56 -21.82
N ALA A 156 -4.38 5.25 -22.70
CA ALA A 156 -4.61 4.31 -23.80
C ALA A 156 -4.95 2.90 -23.29
N LEU A 157 -4.25 2.44 -22.24
CA LEU A 157 -4.51 1.16 -21.62
C LEU A 157 -5.90 1.10 -21.01
N ILE A 158 -6.28 2.09 -20.20
CA ILE A 158 -7.60 2.10 -19.57
C ILE A 158 -8.73 2.24 -20.60
N ASN A 159 -8.54 3.03 -21.67
CA ASN A 159 -9.48 3.10 -22.78
C ASN A 159 -9.72 1.72 -23.40
N THR A 160 -8.66 0.97 -23.66
CA THR A 160 -8.75 -0.39 -24.20
C THR A 160 -9.51 -1.32 -23.25
N LEU A 161 -9.21 -1.28 -21.96
CA LEU A 161 -9.83 -2.12 -20.94
C LEU A 161 -11.31 -1.76 -20.74
N GLU A 162 -11.65 -0.48 -20.71
CA GLU A 162 -13.04 -0.01 -20.61
C GLU A 162 -13.85 -0.41 -21.85
N HIS A 163 -13.25 -0.31 -23.04
CA HIS A 163 -13.90 -0.75 -24.26
C HIS A 163 -14.20 -2.27 -24.24
N LEU A 164 -13.25 -3.09 -23.80
CA LEU A 164 -13.42 -4.55 -23.66
C LEU A 164 -14.55 -4.92 -22.69
N GLU A 165 -14.64 -4.21 -21.57
CA GLU A 165 -15.67 -4.45 -20.55
C GLU A 165 -16.94 -3.60 -20.78
N ARG A 166 -17.03 -2.84 -21.87
CA ARG A 166 -18.15 -1.95 -22.24
C ARG A 166 -18.50 -0.95 -21.12
N LEU A 167 -17.48 -0.46 -20.43
CA LEU A 167 -17.62 0.58 -19.41
C LEU A 167 -17.61 1.95 -20.08
N GLN A 168 -18.40 2.86 -19.51
CA GLN A 168 -18.41 4.26 -19.90
C GLN A 168 -17.87 5.11 -18.76
N HIS A 169 -17.21 6.20 -19.09
CA HIS A 169 -16.74 7.21 -18.16
C HIS A 169 -17.14 8.60 -18.64
N GLU A 170 -17.19 9.55 -17.72
CA GLU A 170 -17.38 10.96 -18.06
C GLU A 170 -16.16 11.48 -18.85
N PRO A 171 -16.37 12.35 -19.87
CA PRO A 171 -15.29 12.82 -20.75
C PRO A 171 -14.08 13.40 -20.01
N ASP A 172 -14.31 14.12 -18.90
CA ASP A 172 -13.25 14.79 -18.13
C ASP A 172 -12.86 14.02 -16.86
N GLN A 173 -13.24 12.75 -16.76
CA GLN A 173 -12.91 11.96 -15.57
C GLN A 173 -11.41 11.69 -15.48
N PRO A 174 -10.74 12.05 -14.36
CA PRO A 174 -9.32 11.83 -14.16
C PRO A 174 -8.93 10.35 -14.31
N LEU A 175 -7.76 10.08 -14.89
CA LEU A 175 -7.23 8.72 -15.11
C LEU A 175 -7.26 7.86 -13.83
N VAL A 176 -6.90 8.43 -12.67
CA VAL A 176 -6.93 7.74 -11.37
C VAL A 176 -8.33 7.26 -11.01
N ASN A 177 -9.35 8.07 -11.27
CA ASN A 177 -10.74 7.71 -10.99
C ASN A 177 -11.23 6.62 -11.94
N ARG A 178 -10.85 6.68 -13.21
CA ARG A 178 -11.16 5.64 -14.21
C ARG A 178 -10.53 4.29 -13.82
N ILE A 179 -9.25 4.28 -13.46
CA ILE A 179 -8.56 3.09 -12.95
C ILE A 179 -9.26 2.53 -11.72
N THR A 180 -9.69 3.40 -10.79
CA THR A 180 -10.40 2.98 -9.58
C THR A 180 -11.76 2.35 -9.93
N SER A 181 -12.51 2.96 -10.82
CA SER A 181 -13.81 2.44 -11.30
C SER A 181 -13.65 1.09 -11.98
N TYR A 182 -12.65 0.93 -12.84
CA TYR A 182 -12.34 -0.33 -13.50
C TYR A 182 -11.98 -1.44 -12.50
N ARG A 183 -11.14 -1.12 -11.51
CA ARG A 183 -10.78 -2.07 -10.42
C ARG A 183 -12.01 -2.50 -9.61
N LEU A 184 -12.89 -1.57 -9.27
CA LEU A 184 -14.14 -1.87 -8.56
C LEU A 184 -15.08 -2.74 -9.38
N HIS A 185 -15.18 -2.48 -10.69
CA HIS A 185 -15.93 -3.33 -11.62
C HIS A 185 -15.36 -4.75 -11.64
N GLY A 186 -14.07 -4.93 -11.81
CA GLY A 186 -13.42 -6.24 -11.79
C GLY A 186 -13.62 -7.00 -10.49
N LEU A 187 -13.53 -6.31 -9.33
CA LEU A 187 -13.79 -6.90 -8.02
C LEU A 187 -15.26 -7.33 -7.87
N SER A 188 -16.20 -6.52 -8.37
CA SER A 188 -17.63 -6.85 -8.35
C SER A 188 -17.92 -8.09 -9.20
N LYS A 189 -17.32 -8.17 -10.38
CA LYS A 189 -17.44 -9.32 -11.29
C LYS A 189 -16.87 -10.61 -10.67
N ALA A 190 -15.67 -10.50 -10.07
CA ALA A 190 -15.05 -11.60 -9.36
C ALA A 190 -15.88 -12.06 -8.13
N ALA A 191 -16.43 -11.14 -7.36
CA ALA A 191 -17.30 -11.46 -6.22
C ALA A 191 -18.57 -12.22 -6.67
N ALA A 192 -19.19 -11.78 -7.77
CA ALA A 192 -20.34 -12.47 -8.34
C ALA A 192 -19.99 -13.90 -8.78
N THR A 193 -18.81 -14.10 -9.37
CA THR A 193 -18.35 -15.43 -9.83
C THR A 193 -18.17 -16.43 -8.68
N VAL A 194 -17.77 -15.95 -7.48
CA VAL A 194 -17.58 -16.80 -6.28
C VAL A 194 -18.81 -16.80 -5.37
N GLY A 195 -19.96 -16.29 -5.83
CA GLY A 195 -21.22 -16.29 -5.09
C GLY A 195 -21.27 -15.36 -3.89
N LEU A 196 -20.37 -14.38 -3.81
CA LEU A 196 -20.40 -13.34 -2.79
C LEU A 196 -21.40 -12.26 -3.21
N ASN A 197 -22.68 -12.50 -2.91
CA ASN A 197 -23.75 -11.51 -3.11
C ASN A 197 -23.75 -10.51 -1.95
N GLY A 198 -23.46 -9.28 -2.27
CA GLY A 198 -23.52 -8.15 -1.36
C GLY A 198 -22.38 -7.18 -1.66
N ALA A 199 -22.62 -5.90 -1.41
CA ALA A 199 -21.58 -4.88 -1.45
C ALA A 199 -20.52 -5.25 -0.40
N ALA A 200 -19.66 -6.19 -0.76
CA ALA A 200 -18.52 -6.55 0.04
C ALA A 200 -17.75 -5.26 0.26
N THR A 201 -17.83 -4.75 1.47
CA THR A 201 -16.93 -3.72 1.95
C THR A 201 -15.55 -4.34 1.93
N TRP A 202 -14.94 -4.32 0.74
CA TRP A 202 -13.54 -4.72 0.60
C TRP A 202 -12.72 -3.83 1.54
N PRO A 203 -11.76 -4.37 2.31
CA PRO A 203 -10.99 -3.59 3.29
C PRO A 203 -10.29 -2.35 2.75
N GLY A 204 -10.16 -2.21 1.43
CA GLY A 204 -9.60 -1.01 0.78
C GLY A 204 -10.62 0.12 0.51
N ARG A 205 -11.90 -0.05 0.82
CA ARG A 205 -12.91 1.00 0.61
C ARG A 205 -12.94 2.04 1.74
N GLY A 206 -12.30 1.78 2.87
CA GLY A 206 -12.27 2.71 4.02
C GLY A 206 -11.41 3.94 3.82
N SER A 207 -10.36 3.87 2.97
CA SER A 207 -9.41 4.97 2.82
C SER A 207 -9.85 6.05 1.83
N SER A 208 -10.63 5.72 0.79
CA SER A 208 -11.09 6.72 -0.19
C SER A 208 -12.35 7.49 0.25
N ALA A 209 -13.17 6.92 1.15
CA ALA A 209 -14.34 7.60 1.68
C ALA A 209 -13.98 8.58 2.82
N ALA A 210 -12.89 8.36 3.53
CA ALA A 210 -12.40 9.24 4.58
C ALA A 210 -11.83 10.55 4.02
N THR A 211 -11.19 10.52 2.85
CA THR A 211 -10.64 11.72 2.20
C THR A 211 -11.76 12.65 1.70
N ALA A 212 -12.90 12.12 1.27
CA ALA A 212 -14.03 12.93 0.86
C ALA A 212 -14.80 13.58 2.03
N ARG A 213 -14.63 13.08 3.26
CA ARG A 213 -15.22 13.67 4.48
C ARG A 213 -14.32 14.70 5.16
N GLY A 214 -13.02 14.68 4.91
CA GLY A 214 -12.04 15.60 5.50
C GLY A 214 -12.18 17.03 4.99
N ASP A 215 -12.62 17.24 3.77
CA ASP A 215 -12.76 18.58 3.17
C ASP A 215 -13.98 19.39 3.66
N ARG A 216 -14.88 18.79 4.41
CA ARG A 216 -16.05 19.53 4.97
C ARG A 216 -15.87 20.09 6.38
N VAL A 217 -14.79 19.73 7.08
CA VAL A 217 -14.61 20.16 8.48
C VAL A 217 -13.73 21.40 8.63
N TYR A 218 -13.06 21.86 7.59
CA TYR A 218 -12.14 23.01 7.66
C TYR A 218 -12.65 24.32 7.03
N ARG A 219 -13.98 24.46 6.82
CA ARG A 219 -14.59 25.77 6.45
C ARG A 219 -15.64 26.16 7.49
N GLY A 220 -15.20 26.77 8.58
CA GLY A 220 -16.11 27.35 9.55
C GLY A 220 -15.39 27.82 10.81
N GLY A 221 -14.81 29.01 10.77
CA GLY A 221 -14.27 29.61 11.98
C GLY A 221 -13.34 30.80 11.74
N ARG A 222 -13.87 31.83 11.14
CA ARG A 222 -13.43 33.22 11.39
C ARG A 222 -14.69 34.08 11.47
N GLY A 223 -15.02 34.44 12.63
CA GLY A 223 -15.91 35.50 13.09
C GLY A 223 -15.44 35.86 14.46
#